data_6847a87e9a7ed612ed35d01c45256c20
#
_entry.id   6847a87e9a7ed612ed35d01c45256c20
#
_cell.length_a   1.000
_cell.length_b   1.000
_cell.length_c   1.000
_cell.angle_alpha   90.00
_cell.angle_beta   90.00
_cell.angle_gamma   90.00
#
_symmetry.space_group_name_H-M   'P 1'
#
loop_
_entity.id
_entity.type
_entity.pdbx_description
1 polymer ?
#
loop_
_entity_poly.entity_id
_entity_poly.type
_entity_poly.pdbx_seq_one_letter_code
_entity_poly.pdbx_strand_id
1 'polypeptide(L)'
;ASDVYKRQGYELYVKMLNQAIAAARGEPAAPDKSDCLVDITVDAYLPESYIPDAAGRIEAYKKIAAITTRDDATDVLDELIDRYGDPPRSVQGLVDISLVRVTAARAGIVEIVQRNDNLILYTDVVTPAQMGAMMDAMPHRVIYNAVGRPYISLHVLRGEDPLTILRDAVALLPGA
;
A
#
# COMPACT_ATOMS: atom_id res chain seq x y z
N ALA A 1 6.83 -22.20 7.52
CA ALA A 1 7.23 -21.23 8.55
C ALA A 1 7.38 -19.83 7.98
N SER A 2 7.98 -19.66 6.81
CA SER A 2 8.22 -18.33 6.19
C SER A 2 6.95 -17.53 5.93
N ASP A 3 5.88 -18.15 5.43
CA ASP A 3 4.62 -17.48 5.09
C ASP A 3 3.83 -17.02 6.31
N VAL A 4 3.96 -17.71 7.45
CA VAL A 4 3.32 -17.33 8.72
C VAL A 4 3.97 -16.08 9.28
N TYR A 5 5.31 -15.97 9.23
CA TYR A 5 6.03 -14.78 9.69
C TYR A 5 5.74 -13.53 8.83
N LYS A 6 5.63 -13.71 7.51
CA LYS A 6 5.28 -12.64 6.56
C LYS A 6 3.89 -12.10 6.83
N ARG A 7 2.92 -12.99 7.04
CA ARG A 7 1.53 -12.64 7.36
C ARG A 7 1.42 -11.93 8.70
N GLN A 8 2.14 -12.40 9.74
CA GLN A 8 2.16 -11.75 11.05
C GLN A 8 2.80 -10.35 11.00
N GLY A 9 3.85 -10.15 10.20
CA GLY A 9 4.48 -8.86 10.01
C GLY A 9 3.55 -7.86 9.34
N TYR A 10 2.80 -8.28 8.32
CA TYR A 10 1.81 -7.46 7.65
C TYR A 10 0.61 -7.13 8.55
N GLU A 11 0.09 -8.11 9.31
CA GLU A 11 -0.97 -7.89 10.30
C GLU A 11 -0.52 -6.89 11.39
N LEU A 12 0.73 -6.97 11.84
CA LEU A 12 1.31 -6.01 12.77
C LEU A 12 1.39 -4.61 12.16
N TYR A 13 1.81 -4.49 10.91
CA TYR A 13 1.84 -3.23 10.18
C TYR A 13 0.45 -2.59 10.09
N VAL A 14 -0.58 -3.35 9.67
CA VAL A 14 -1.97 -2.88 9.60
C VAL A 14 -2.47 -2.43 10.97
N LYS A 15 -2.16 -3.18 12.03
CA LYS A 15 -2.52 -2.80 13.40
C LYS A 15 -1.85 -1.50 13.82
N MET A 16 -0.55 -1.32 13.54
CA MET A 16 0.19 -0.10 13.85
C MET A 16 -0.30 1.09 13.04
N LEU A 17 -0.63 0.88 11.76
CA LEU A 17 -1.25 1.88 10.90
C LEU A 17 -2.56 2.38 11.48
N ASN A 18 -3.47 1.47 11.85
CA ASN A 18 -4.75 1.82 12.46
C ASN A 18 -4.58 2.58 13.79
N GLN A 19 -3.59 2.19 14.61
CA GLN A 19 -3.26 2.90 15.84
C GLN A 19 -2.69 4.31 15.59
N ALA A 20 -1.82 4.47 14.58
CA ALA A 20 -1.25 5.76 14.21
C ALA A 20 -2.33 6.71 13.67
N ILE A 21 -3.25 6.22 12.86
CA ILE A 21 -4.40 6.97 12.36
C ILE A 21 -5.32 7.40 13.50
N ALA A 22 -5.65 6.49 14.42
CA ALA A 22 -6.49 6.79 15.60
C ALA A 22 -5.83 7.84 16.51
N ALA A 23 -4.53 7.73 16.75
CA ALA A 23 -3.78 8.69 17.57
C ALA A 23 -3.72 10.09 16.94
N ALA A 24 -3.61 10.19 15.61
CA ALA A 24 -3.60 11.46 14.89
C ALA A 24 -4.96 12.18 14.92
N ARG A 25 -6.05 11.46 15.13
CA ARG A 25 -7.44 11.99 15.10
C ARG A 25 -8.06 12.23 16.46
N GLY A 26 -7.51 11.68 17.53
CA GLY A 26 -8.07 11.81 18.89
C GLY A 26 -9.43 11.13 19.11
N GLU A 27 -9.89 10.26 18.20
CA GLU A 27 -11.15 9.53 18.27
C GLU A 27 -10.99 8.04 17.88
N PRO A 28 -11.88 7.13 18.36
CA PRO A 28 -11.90 5.74 17.89
C PRO A 28 -12.30 5.72 16.40
N ALA A 29 -11.41 5.18 15.58
CA ALA A 29 -11.47 5.25 14.13
C ALA A 29 -12.73 4.64 13.53
N ALA A 30 -13.61 5.49 12.99
CA ALA A 30 -14.36 5.13 11.80
C ALA A 30 -13.42 5.32 10.57
N PRO A 31 -13.48 4.47 9.54
CA PRO A 31 -12.66 4.66 8.36
C PRO A 31 -13.00 6.00 7.71
N ASP A 32 -12.05 6.92 7.74
CA ASP A 32 -12.21 8.22 7.11
C ASP A 32 -12.08 8.05 5.58
N LYS A 33 -12.90 8.79 4.84
CA LYS A 33 -12.84 8.84 3.36
C LYS A 33 -11.50 9.32 2.79
N SER A 34 -10.56 9.69 3.65
CA SER A 34 -9.20 10.12 3.29
C SER A 34 -8.16 8.99 3.32
N ASP A 35 -8.55 7.77 3.61
CA ASP A 35 -7.65 6.62 3.72
C ASP A 35 -8.07 5.48 2.82
N CYS A 36 -7.10 4.79 2.21
CA CYS A 36 -7.33 3.62 1.37
C CYS A 36 -6.90 2.36 2.13
N LEU A 37 -7.82 1.41 2.25
CA LEU A 37 -7.51 0.10 2.79
C LEU A 37 -6.78 -0.73 1.73
N VAL A 38 -5.60 -1.28 2.05
CA VAL A 38 -4.82 -2.13 1.13
C VAL A 38 -4.67 -3.52 1.73
N ASP A 39 -5.28 -4.52 1.08
CA ASP A 39 -5.20 -5.94 1.43
C ASP A 39 -4.69 -6.73 0.22
N ILE A 40 -3.37 -6.84 0.09
CA ILE A 40 -2.70 -7.55 -0.99
C ILE A 40 -1.64 -8.50 -0.45
N THR A 41 -1.37 -9.57 -1.19
CA THR A 41 -0.33 -10.54 -0.83
C THR A 41 1.03 -10.05 -1.29
N VAL A 42 1.83 -9.53 -0.37
CA VAL A 42 3.17 -9.01 -0.64
C VAL A 42 4.17 -9.45 0.42
N ASP A 43 5.44 -9.44 0.04
CA ASP A 43 6.56 -9.66 0.95
C ASP A 43 6.96 -8.33 1.60
N ALA A 44 6.17 -7.89 2.60
CA ALA A 44 6.31 -6.60 3.25
C ALA A 44 6.28 -6.76 4.78
N TYR A 45 7.46 -6.75 5.39
CA TYR A 45 7.64 -6.89 6.86
C TYR A 45 9.03 -6.41 7.27
N LEU A 46 9.22 -6.16 8.57
CA LEU A 46 10.52 -5.86 9.18
C LEU A 46 11.14 -7.15 9.74
N PRO A 47 12.15 -7.74 9.09
CA PRO A 47 12.77 -8.97 9.59
C PRO A 47 13.63 -8.70 10.82
N GLU A 48 13.71 -9.68 11.74
CA GLU A 48 14.58 -9.62 12.92
C GLU A 48 16.07 -9.54 12.55
N SER A 49 16.44 -10.07 11.39
CA SER A 49 17.80 -9.97 10.86
C SER A 49 18.17 -8.53 10.48
N TYR A 50 17.20 -7.67 10.20
CA TYR A 50 17.42 -6.26 9.87
C TYR A 50 17.33 -5.37 11.11
N ILE A 51 16.27 -5.53 11.90
CA ILE A 51 16.11 -4.82 13.19
C ILE A 51 15.92 -5.87 14.29
N PRO A 52 16.99 -6.28 15.00
CA PRO A 52 16.92 -7.34 16.02
C PRO A 52 16.05 -6.98 17.22
N ASP A 53 16.07 -5.70 17.61
CA ASP A 53 15.32 -5.21 18.75
C ASP A 53 13.81 -5.05 18.45
N ALA A 54 12.98 -5.66 19.30
CA ALA A 54 11.52 -5.62 19.13
C ALA A 54 10.94 -4.20 19.27
N ALA A 55 11.48 -3.39 20.17
CA ALA A 55 11.03 -2.00 20.36
C ALA A 55 11.40 -1.15 19.14
N GLY A 56 12.61 -1.33 18.58
CA GLY A 56 13.05 -0.69 17.36
C GLY A 56 12.17 -1.07 16.15
N ARG A 57 11.75 -2.35 16.04
CA ARG A 57 10.81 -2.77 15.00
C ARG A 57 9.45 -2.08 15.13
N ILE A 58 8.91 -1.97 16.33
CA ILE A 58 7.64 -1.28 16.58
C ILE A 58 7.75 0.20 16.20
N GLU A 59 8.85 0.86 16.59
CA GLU A 59 9.11 2.25 16.22
C GLU A 59 9.19 2.43 14.70
N ALA A 60 9.93 1.56 14.00
CA ALA A 60 10.05 1.60 12.55
C ALA A 60 8.69 1.37 11.86
N TYR A 61 7.87 0.41 12.33
CA TYR A 61 6.52 0.21 11.81
C TYR A 61 5.65 1.47 11.96
N LYS A 62 5.72 2.16 13.11
CA LYS A 62 4.98 3.42 13.33
C LYS A 62 5.41 4.51 12.37
N LYS A 63 6.72 4.67 12.15
CA LYS A 63 7.26 5.66 11.22
C LYS A 63 6.84 5.37 9.78
N ILE A 64 6.94 4.13 9.34
CA ILE A 64 6.50 3.71 8.01
C ILE A 64 4.99 3.93 7.85
N ALA A 65 4.18 3.59 8.85
CA ALA A 65 2.74 3.80 8.83
C ALA A 65 2.33 5.29 8.78
N ALA A 66 3.17 6.17 9.30
CA ALA A 66 2.94 7.62 9.30
C ALA A 66 3.34 8.32 7.98
N ILE A 67 3.92 7.62 7.01
CA ILE A 67 4.29 8.18 5.70
C ILE A 67 3.03 8.69 4.98
N THR A 68 3.08 9.95 4.58
CA THR A 68 2.01 10.62 3.82
C THR A 68 2.49 11.24 2.52
N THR A 69 3.80 11.41 2.37
CA THR A 69 4.45 12.00 1.18
C THR A 69 5.66 11.17 0.75
N ARG A 70 6.18 11.46 -0.45
CA ARG A 70 7.44 10.87 -0.92
C ARG A 70 8.63 11.33 -0.09
N ASP A 71 8.60 12.57 0.38
CA ASP A 71 9.66 13.12 1.23
C ASP A 71 9.69 12.39 2.57
N ASP A 72 8.53 12.15 3.20
CA ASP A 72 8.45 11.32 4.42
C ASP A 72 9.04 9.92 4.19
N ALA A 73 8.76 9.31 3.03
CA ALA A 73 9.28 7.99 2.70
C ALA A 73 10.80 8.00 2.56
N THR A 74 11.36 9.05 1.96
CA THR A 74 12.80 9.23 1.83
C THR A 74 13.45 9.41 3.20
N ASP A 75 12.89 10.28 4.04
CA ASP A 75 13.40 10.53 5.38
C ASP A 75 13.40 9.27 6.25
N VAL A 76 12.32 8.48 6.17
CA VAL A 76 12.22 7.20 6.89
C VAL A 76 13.25 6.18 6.38
N LEU A 77 13.43 6.09 5.05
CA LEU A 77 14.44 5.19 4.47
C LEU A 77 15.85 5.61 4.86
N ASP A 78 16.18 6.90 4.80
CA ASP A 78 17.49 7.43 5.18
C ASP A 78 17.79 7.16 6.66
N GLU A 79 16.81 7.35 7.53
CA GLU A 79 16.97 7.00 8.96
C GLU A 79 17.21 5.49 9.16
N LEU A 80 16.48 4.64 8.43
CA LEU A 80 16.66 3.19 8.53
C LEU A 80 18.04 2.76 8.01
N ILE A 81 18.52 3.36 6.93
CA ILE A 81 19.85 3.13 6.36
C ILE A 81 20.93 3.55 7.38
N ASP A 82 20.82 4.72 7.96
CA ASP A 82 21.78 5.25 8.92
C ASP A 82 21.87 4.37 10.18
N ARG A 83 20.76 3.80 10.63
CA ARG A 83 20.71 3.01 11.88
C ARG A 83 21.01 1.52 11.67
N TYR A 84 20.57 0.95 10.56
CA TYR A 84 20.54 -0.50 10.37
C TYR A 84 21.18 -0.96 9.07
N GLY A 85 21.65 -0.04 8.21
CA GLY A 85 22.17 -0.34 6.89
C GLY A 85 21.10 -0.50 5.83
N ASP A 86 21.47 -1.00 4.64
CA ASP A 86 20.59 -1.09 3.48
C ASP A 86 19.33 -1.95 3.78
N PRO A 87 18.13 -1.40 3.57
CA PRO A 87 16.89 -2.09 3.85
C PRO A 87 16.63 -3.23 2.85
N PRO A 88 16.25 -4.42 3.32
CA PRO A 88 15.86 -5.52 2.45
C PRO A 88 14.57 -5.19 1.68
N ARG A 89 14.29 -5.96 0.61
CA ARG A 89 13.10 -5.75 -0.25
C ARG A 89 11.78 -5.73 0.54
N SER A 90 11.67 -6.54 1.60
CA SER A 90 10.48 -6.58 2.44
C SER A 90 10.22 -5.25 3.18
N VAL A 91 11.26 -4.54 3.56
CA VAL A 91 11.16 -3.21 4.20
C VAL A 91 10.81 -2.14 3.16
N GLN A 92 11.43 -2.19 1.98
CA GLN A 92 11.05 -1.31 0.87
C GLN A 92 9.58 -1.52 0.47
N GLY A 93 9.11 -2.79 0.46
CA GLY A 93 7.71 -3.12 0.22
C GLY A 93 6.74 -2.46 1.21
N LEU A 94 7.09 -2.37 2.50
CA LEU A 94 6.28 -1.65 3.48
C LEU A 94 6.17 -0.15 3.19
N VAL A 95 7.28 0.48 2.80
CA VAL A 95 7.31 1.91 2.42
C VAL A 95 6.48 2.14 1.15
N ASP A 96 6.62 1.27 0.14
CA ASP A 96 5.84 1.34 -1.09
C ASP A 96 4.33 1.19 -0.83
N ILE A 97 3.92 0.25 0.05
CA ILE A 97 2.51 0.10 0.45
C ILE A 97 1.98 1.39 1.10
N SER A 98 2.76 2.02 1.98
CA SER A 98 2.34 3.27 2.62
C SER A 98 2.14 4.39 1.60
N LEU A 99 3.04 4.53 0.62
CA LEU A 99 2.90 5.50 -0.46
C LEU A 99 1.71 5.19 -1.38
N VAL A 100 1.54 3.94 -1.77
CA VAL A 100 0.40 3.50 -2.58
C VAL A 100 -0.92 3.81 -1.89
N ARG A 101 -1.02 3.54 -0.58
CA ARG A 101 -2.21 3.83 0.22
C ARG A 101 -2.61 5.30 0.14
N VAL A 102 -1.66 6.19 0.36
CA VAL A 102 -1.91 7.65 0.33
C VAL A 102 -2.24 8.13 -1.08
N THR A 103 -1.48 7.66 -2.07
CA THR A 103 -1.69 8.04 -3.48
C THR A 103 -3.04 7.55 -3.98
N ALA A 104 -3.42 6.31 -3.66
CA ALA A 104 -4.71 5.73 -3.99
C ALA A 104 -5.88 6.50 -3.35
N ALA A 105 -5.75 6.85 -2.06
CA ALA A 105 -6.77 7.63 -1.36
C ALA A 105 -6.99 9.00 -2.01
N ARG A 106 -5.91 9.70 -2.41
CA ARG A 106 -6.00 10.97 -3.12
C ARG A 106 -6.68 10.83 -4.49
N ALA A 107 -6.47 9.69 -5.15
CA ALA A 107 -7.12 9.37 -6.42
C ALA A 107 -8.58 8.89 -6.28
N GLY A 108 -9.12 8.84 -5.05
CA GLY A 108 -10.49 8.40 -4.79
C GLY A 108 -10.67 6.87 -4.72
N ILE A 109 -9.57 6.12 -4.57
CA ILE A 109 -9.63 4.68 -4.28
C ILE A 109 -9.81 4.49 -2.78
N VAL A 110 -10.85 3.77 -2.39
CA VAL A 110 -11.20 3.56 -0.97
C VAL A 110 -10.71 2.23 -0.42
N GLU A 111 -10.54 1.24 -1.30
CA GLU A 111 -10.09 -0.10 -0.91
C GLU A 111 -9.39 -0.79 -2.09
N ILE A 112 -8.31 -1.49 -1.81
CA ILE A 112 -7.56 -2.32 -2.75
C ILE A 112 -7.47 -3.72 -2.17
N VAL A 113 -7.96 -4.72 -2.92
CA VAL A 113 -7.97 -6.13 -2.49
C VAL A 113 -7.37 -6.98 -3.57
N GLN A 114 -6.53 -7.94 -3.21
CA GLN A 114 -6.08 -8.96 -4.16
C GLN A 114 -7.04 -10.16 -4.16
N ARG A 115 -7.49 -10.55 -5.34
CA ARG A 115 -8.30 -11.75 -5.59
C ARG A 115 -7.64 -12.60 -6.68
N ASN A 116 -6.97 -13.67 -6.28
CA ASN A 116 -6.12 -14.48 -7.17
C ASN A 116 -5.10 -13.58 -7.90
N ASP A 117 -5.11 -13.62 -9.23
CA ASP A 117 -4.21 -12.83 -10.09
C ASP A 117 -4.78 -11.45 -10.45
N ASN A 118 -5.76 -10.94 -9.69
CA ASN A 118 -6.36 -9.63 -9.93
C ASN A 118 -6.26 -8.74 -8.70
N LEU A 119 -5.90 -7.48 -8.93
CA LEU A 119 -6.01 -6.40 -7.95
C LEU A 119 -7.32 -5.66 -8.20
N ILE A 120 -8.18 -5.60 -7.21
CA ILE A 120 -9.48 -4.94 -7.27
C ILE A 120 -9.39 -3.62 -6.51
N LEU A 121 -9.56 -2.51 -7.23
CA LEU A 121 -9.50 -1.17 -6.69
C LEU A 121 -10.92 -0.60 -6.66
N TYR A 122 -11.52 -0.54 -5.47
CA TYR A 122 -12.85 0.05 -5.29
C TYR A 122 -12.76 1.57 -5.28
N THR A 123 -13.63 2.21 -6.08
CA THR A 123 -13.61 3.66 -6.27
C THR A 123 -15.01 4.20 -6.57
N ASP A 124 -15.31 5.39 -6.05
CA ASP A 124 -16.57 6.08 -6.30
C ASP A 124 -16.44 7.22 -7.33
N VAL A 125 -15.22 7.51 -7.82
CA VAL A 125 -14.91 8.80 -8.48
C VAL A 125 -14.18 8.68 -9.83
N VAL A 126 -13.97 7.47 -10.38
CA VAL A 126 -13.21 7.34 -11.65
C VAL A 126 -14.04 7.77 -12.85
N THR A 127 -13.48 8.72 -13.60
CA THR A 127 -14.08 9.19 -14.85
C THR A 127 -13.70 8.29 -16.05
N PRO A 128 -14.51 8.28 -17.13
CA PRO A 128 -14.16 7.54 -18.35
C PRO A 128 -12.81 7.94 -18.97
N ALA A 129 -12.42 9.22 -18.85
CA ALA A 129 -11.13 9.70 -19.36
C ALA A 129 -9.95 9.11 -18.60
N GLN A 130 -10.05 8.99 -17.26
CA GLN A 130 -9.06 8.34 -16.42
C GLN A 130 -8.90 6.86 -16.73
N MET A 131 -10.03 6.20 -16.99
CA MET A 131 -10.02 4.79 -17.42
C MET A 131 -9.35 4.62 -18.78
N GLY A 132 -9.61 5.54 -19.73
CA GLY A 132 -8.96 5.54 -21.05
C GLY A 132 -7.43 5.57 -20.91
N ALA A 133 -6.90 6.52 -20.14
CA ALA A 133 -5.45 6.66 -19.90
C ALA A 133 -4.84 5.39 -19.27
N MET A 134 -5.53 4.77 -18.31
CA MET A 134 -5.06 3.53 -17.67
C MET A 134 -5.11 2.35 -18.63
N MET A 135 -6.17 2.22 -19.43
CA MET A 135 -6.31 1.16 -20.45
C MET A 135 -5.25 1.28 -21.55
N ASP A 136 -4.91 2.50 -21.95
CA ASP A 136 -3.86 2.77 -22.96
C ASP A 136 -2.47 2.43 -22.43
N ALA A 137 -2.19 2.78 -21.17
CA ALA A 137 -0.90 2.51 -20.53
C ALA A 137 -0.72 1.04 -20.12
N MET A 138 -1.81 0.34 -19.80
CA MET A 138 -1.82 -1.06 -19.34
C MET A 138 -2.79 -1.90 -20.21
N PRO A 139 -2.50 -2.11 -21.51
CA PRO A 139 -3.41 -2.79 -22.43
C PRO A 139 -3.69 -4.23 -21.98
N HIS A 140 -4.93 -4.65 -22.15
CA HIS A 140 -5.43 -6.00 -21.83
C HIS A 140 -5.42 -6.39 -20.33
N ARG A 141 -5.08 -5.47 -19.42
CA ARG A 141 -5.00 -5.73 -17.98
C ARG A 141 -6.10 -5.08 -17.18
N VAL A 142 -6.71 -4.02 -17.70
CA VAL A 142 -7.62 -3.15 -16.99
C VAL A 142 -9.06 -3.44 -17.38
N ILE A 143 -9.89 -3.72 -16.39
CA ILE A 143 -11.35 -3.86 -16.55
C ILE A 143 -12.01 -2.91 -15.56
N TYR A 144 -12.95 -2.09 -16.03
CA TYR A 144 -13.77 -1.25 -15.16
C TYR A 144 -15.19 -1.81 -15.06
N ASN A 145 -15.68 -1.94 -13.84
CA ASN A 145 -17.07 -2.30 -13.56
C ASN A 145 -17.76 -1.13 -12.85
N ALA A 146 -18.82 -0.61 -13.48
CA ALA A 146 -19.64 0.48 -12.92
C ALA A 146 -20.91 -0.01 -12.22
N VAL A 147 -21.18 -1.32 -12.22
CA VAL A 147 -22.41 -1.87 -11.66
C VAL A 147 -22.22 -2.23 -10.19
N GLY A 148 -23.15 -1.82 -9.35
CA GLY A 148 -23.09 -2.04 -7.90
C GLY A 148 -22.06 -1.14 -7.23
N ARG A 149 -21.07 -1.72 -6.55
CA ARG A 149 -19.91 -0.99 -6.02
C ARG A 149 -18.87 -0.88 -7.13
N PRO A 150 -18.59 0.33 -7.65
CA PRO A 150 -17.67 0.49 -8.78
C PRO A 150 -16.25 0.06 -8.41
N TYR A 151 -15.56 -0.58 -9.37
CA TYR A 151 -14.17 -0.98 -9.18
C TYR A 151 -13.39 -1.06 -10.49
N ILE A 152 -12.08 -0.95 -10.37
CA ILE A 152 -11.11 -1.26 -11.41
C ILE A 152 -10.48 -2.61 -11.08
N SER A 153 -10.44 -3.54 -12.02
CA SER A 153 -9.70 -4.79 -11.91
C SER A 153 -8.43 -4.71 -12.74
N LEU A 154 -7.29 -4.98 -12.13
CA LEU A 154 -5.97 -5.06 -12.76
C LEU A 154 -5.48 -6.50 -12.73
N HIS A 155 -5.26 -7.08 -13.91
CA HIS A 155 -4.69 -8.42 -14.00
C HIS A 155 -3.16 -8.40 -13.83
N VAL A 156 -2.66 -9.22 -12.90
CA VAL A 156 -1.23 -9.42 -12.63
C VAL A 156 -0.79 -10.69 -13.34
N LEU A 157 0.18 -10.59 -14.25
CA LEU A 157 0.68 -11.74 -14.98
C LEU A 157 1.60 -12.60 -14.08
N ARG A 158 1.71 -13.86 -14.44
CA ARG A 158 2.57 -14.79 -13.70
C ARG A 158 4.03 -14.32 -13.66
N GLY A 159 4.57 -14.19 -12.45
CA GLY A 159 5.95 -13.75 -12.22
C GLY A 159 6.12 -12.25 -12.06
N GLU A 160 5.04 -11.48 -12.19
CA GLU A 160 5.07 -10.05 -11.84
C GLU A 160 4.82 -9.84 -10.34
N ASP A 161 5.38 -8.76 -9.84
CA ASP A 161 5.13 -8.33 -8.46
C ASP A 161 3.84 -7.48 -8.39
N PRO A 162 2.82 -7.92 -7.64
CA PRO A 162 1.55 -7.21 -7.53
C PRO A 162 1.72 -5.76 -7.04
N LEU A 163 2.67 -5.51 -6.14
CA LEU A 163 2.92 -4.18 -5.58
C LEU A 163 3.48 -3.22 -6.64
N THR A 164 4.38 -3.71 -7.50
CA THR A 164 4.90 -2.91 -8.62
C THR A 164 3.79 -2.54 -9.60
N ILE A 165 2.97 -3.50 -10.01
CA ILE A 165 1.82 -3.26 -10.91
C ILE A 165 0.83 -2.26 -10.28
N LEU A 166 0.54 -2.42 -9.00
CA LEU A 166 -0.36 -1.53 -8.27
C LEU A 166 0.17 -0.09 -8.21
N ARG A 167 1.45 0.07 -7.86
CA ARG A 167 2.11 1.38 -7.80
C ARG A 167 2.06 2.10 -9.14
N ASP A 168 2.38 1.38 -10.23
CA ASP A 168 2.39 1.95 -11.58
C ASP A 168 0.97 2.32 -12.03
N ALA A 169 -0.03 1.48 -11.72
CA ALA A 169 -1.43 1.76 -12.02
C ALA A 169 -1.97 2.98 -11.26
N VAL A 170 -1.71 3.06 -9.96
CA VAL A 170 -2.19 4.17 -9.13
C VAL A 170 -1.56 5.50 -9.57
N ALA A 171 -0.29 5.49 -10.01
CA ALA A 171 0.38 6.68 -10.52
C ALA A 171 -0.24 7.26 -11.82
N LEU A 172 -1.04 6.47 -12.54
CA LEU A 172 -1.78 6.92 -13.73
C LEU A 172 -3.09 7.64 -13.38
N LEU A 173 -3.55 7.55 -12.14
CA LEU A 173 -4.77 8.20 -11.69
C LEU A 173 -4.49 9.68 -11.34
N PRO A 174 -5.36 10.62 -11.73
CA PRO A 174 -5.21 12.03 -11.39
C PRO A 174 -5.41 12.26 -9.89
N GLY A 175 -4.58 13.11 -9.34
CA GLY A 175 -4.53 13.39 -7.90
C GLY A 175 -3.54 12.52 -7.14
N ALA A 176 -2.91 11.59 -7.87
CA ALA A 176 -1.87 10.71 -7.32
C ALA A 176 -0.55 11.43 -7.05
#